data_20e52e97ba8b8877d78a3172e0a83266
#
_entry.id   20e52e97ba8b8877d78a3172e0a83266
#
_cell.length_a   1.000
_cell.length_b   1.000
_cell.length_c   1.000
_cell.angle_alpha   90.00
_cell.angle_beta   90.00
_cell.angle_gamma   90.00
#
_symmetry.space_group_name_H-M   'P 1'
#
loop_
_entity.id
_entity.type
_entity.pdbx_description
1 polymer ?
#
loop_
_entity_poly.entity_id
_entity_poly.type
_entity_poly.pdbx_seq_one_letter_code
_entity_poly.pdbx_strand_id
1 'polypeptide(L)'
;MVGAVIVKDGRIIGEGYHKKYGELHAERNAIASLTESAEGAVIYVTLEPCCHHGKTPPCTEAIIEQKIRKVVIGSRDPNPKVAGKGVQMLREAGVTVVEDFMREECDQLNPVFFHYITTKTPYVVMKYAMTLDGKIATKTGASKWITGESARKEVQHMRHQYMGIMAGIGTVLADDPMLNVRIPGLKSPVRIICDSGLRIPMDSQIVKTAKAYRTIVAYAGEHSGEGCKETEKKEEQLHAAGVETVSVPDADGRVDLRKLMEYLGKQGIDLSLIHI
;
A
#
# COMPACT_ATOMS: atom_id res chain seq x y z
N MET A 1 3.51 -9.43 3.67
CA MET A 1 3.46 -10.43 4.78
C MET A 1 4.85 -11.06 4.91
N VAL A 2 5.32 -11.33 6.16
CA VAL A 2 6.59 -12.04 6.40
C VAL A 2 6.32 -13.16 7.39
N GLY A 3 6.87 -14.35 7.11
CA GLY A 3 6.77 -15.53 7.95
C GLY A 3 8.14 -16.12 8.25
N ALA A 4 8.28 -16.78 9.40
CA ALA A 4 9.48 -17.50 9.79
C ALA A 4 9.13 -18.82 10.48
N VAL A 5 9.92 -19.88 10.19
CA VAL A 5 9.78 -21.22 10.77
C VAL A 5 11.15 -21.69 11.22
N ILE A 6 11.24 -22.19 12.46
CA ILE A 6 12.47 -22.75 13.03
C ILE A 6 12.34 -24.28 13.09
N VAL A 7 13.30 -24.96 12.47
CA VAL A 7 13.30 -26.42 12.33
C VAL A 7 14.53 -27.00 12.98
N LYS A 8 14.37 -28.03 13.80
CA LYS A 8 15.44 -28.79 14.43
C LYS A 8 15.12 -30.29 14.29
N ASP A 9 16.10 -31.06 13.87
CA ASP A 9 15.98 -32.53 13.68
C ASP A 9 14.73 -32.97 12.91
N GLY A 10 14.40 -32.20 11.83
CA GLY A 10 13.25 -32.45 10.97
C GLY A 10 11.89 -32.03 11.57
N ARG A 11 11.85 -31.42 12.75
CA ARG A 11 10.61 -30.96 13.42
C ARG A 11 10.55 -29.45 13.48
N ILE A 12 9.37 -28.87 13.32
CA ILE A 12 9.12 -27.46 13.59
C ILE A 12 9.10 -27.28 15.12
N ILE A 13 9.99 -26.40 15.62
CA ILE A 13 10.10 -26.07 17.03
C ILE A 13 9.67 -24.62 17.37
N GLY A 14 9.46 -23.81 16.34
CA GLY A 14 8.96 -22.44 16.46
C GLY A 14 8.47 -21.91 15.15
N GLU A 15 7.41 -21.10 15.18
CA GLU A 15 6.87 -20.44 13.98
C GLU A 15 6.32 -19.05 14.33
N GLY A 16 6.38 -18.13 13.38
CA GLY A 16 5.90 -16.79 13.59
C GLY A 16 5.69 -16.02 12.29
N TYR A 17 4.87 -14.98 12.37
CA TYR A 17 4.67 -14.05 11.28
C TYR A 17 4.59 -12.61 11.82
N HIS A 18 4.83 -11.64 10.95
CA HIS A 18 4.67 -10.22 11.29
C HIS A 18 3.20 -9.85 11.31
N LYS A 19 2.66 -9.58 12.50
CA LYS A 19 1.22 -9.35 12.72
C LYS A 19 0.78 -7.96 12.35
N LYS A 20 1.58 -6.93 12.75
CA LYS A 20 1.22 -5.54 12.58
C LYS A 20 2.45 -4.65 12.59
N TYR A 21 2.42 -3.58 11.78
CA TYR A 21 3.47 -2.58 11.73
C TYR A 21 3.81 -2.01 13.13
N GLY A 22 5.10 -2.08 13.47
CA GLY A 22 5.64 -1.64 14.75
C GLY A 22 5.67 -2.69 15.86
N GLU A 23 5.11 -3.87 15.61
CA GLU A 23 5.21 -5.04 16.49
C GLU A 23 6.42 -5.93 16.09
N LEU A 24 6.62 -7.04 16.81
CA LEU A 24 7.71 -7.98 16.56
C LEU A 24 7.66 -8.56 15.14
N HIS A 25 8.82 -8.68 14.53
CA HIS A 25 8.97 -9.32 13.22
C HIS A 25 8.78 -10.83 13.31
N ALA A 26 8.61 -11.47 12.16
CA ALA A 26 8.32 -12.89 12.04
C ALA A 26 9.34 -13.76 12.78
N GLU A 27 10.63 -13.48 12.62
CA GLU A 27 11.74 -14.22 13.24
C GLU A 27 11.66 -14.14 14.76
N ARG A 28 11.40 -12.96 15.32
CA ARG A 28 11.24 -12.78 16.77
C ARG A 28 9.98 -13.46 17.31
N ASN A 29 8.90 -13.46 16.54
CA ASN A 29 7.69 -14.20 16.90
C ASN A 29 7.94 -15.71 16.83
N ALA A 30 8.70 -16.20 15.86
CA ALA A 30 9.10 -17.61 15.77
C ALA A 30 9.99 -18.01 16.95
N ILE A 31 10.94 -17.17 17.35
CA ILE A 31 11.79 -17.37 18.53
C ILE A 31 10.94 -17.35 19.82
N ALA A 32 9.98 -16.44 19.94
CA ALA A 32 9.09 -16.38 21.10
C ALA A 32 8.16 -17.60 21.24
N SER A 33 7.94 -18.35 20.15
CA SER A 33 7.09 -19.54 20.14
C SER A 33 7.87 -20.86 20.30
N LEU A 34 9.19 -20.79 20.55
CA LEU A 34 10.04 -21.97 20.68
C LEU A 34 9.55 -22.94 21.77
N THR A 35 9.50 -24.20 21.41
CA THR A 35 9.15 -25.30 22.31
C THR A 35 10.37 -25.96 22.95
N GLU A 36 11.56 -25.73 22.36
CA GLU A 36 12.85 -26.20 22.86
C GLU A 36 13.98 -25.25 22.41
N SER A 37 15.22 -25.47 22.85
CA SER A 37 16.37 -24.63 22.43
C SER A 37 16.58 -24.66 20.93
N ALA A 38 16.71 -23.48 20.31
CA ALA A 38 17.02 -23.34 18.89
C ALA A 38 18.50 -23.51 18.53
N GLU A 39 19.37 -23.81 19.50
CA GLU A 39 20.79 -24.03 19.25
C GLU A 39 21.00 -25.15 18.23
N GLY A 40 21.71 -24.85 17.15
CA GLY A 40 21.96 -25.74 16.04
C GLY A 40 20.81 -25.91 15.04
N ALA A 41 19.68 -25.24 15.25
CA ALA A 41 18.50 -25.27 14.36
C ALA A 41 18.74 -24.57 13.02
N VAL A 42 17.76 -24.69 12.12
CA VAL A 42 17.64 -23.95 10.85
C VAL A 42 16.42 -23.06 10.92
N ILE A 43 16.55 -21.78 10.61
CA ILE A 43 15.40 -20.89 10.41
C ILE A 43 15.18 -20.63 8.91
N TYR A 44 13.94 -20.76 8.49
CA TYR A 44 13.45 -20.36 7.16
C TYR A 44 12.68 -19.05 7.33
N VAL A 45 12.96 -18.08 6.47
CA VAL A 45 12.29 -16.77 6.53
C VAL A 45 11.99 -16.27 5.12
N THR A 46 10.79 -15.74 4.91
CA THR A 46 10.34 -15.33 3.58
C THR A 46 10.98 -14.04 3.08
N LEU A 47 11.59 -13.23 3.97
CA LEU A 47 12.29 -11.98 3.65
C LEU A 47 13.59 -11.89 4.46
N GLU A 48 14.63 -11.29 3.90
CA GLU A 48 15.93 -11.06 4.55
C GLU A 48 15.77 -10.47 5.96
N PRO A 49 16.38 -11.06 7.01
CA PRO A 49 16.31 -10.56 8.37
C PRO A 49 16.93 -9.16 8.51
N CYS A 50 16.24 -8.27 9.18
CA CYS A 50 16.73 -6.91 9.42
C CYS A 50 17.94 -6.89 10.33
N CYS A 51 18.87 -5.95 10.03
CA CYS A 51 20.14 -5.75 10.76
C CYS A 51 20.25 -4.37 11.42
N HIS A 52 19.20 -3.57 11.45
CA HIS A 52 19.21 -2.23 12.02
C HIS A 52 18.19 -2.09 13.13
N HIS A 53 18.49 -1.24 14.11
CA HIS A 53 17.55 -0.86 15.16
C HIS A 53 16.48 0.07 14.55
N GLY A 54 15.25 -0.40 14.57
CA GLY A 54 14.07 0.34 14.17
C GLY A 54 13.12 0.53 15.35
N LYS A 55 11.85 0.21 15.17
CA LYS A 55 10.88 0.13 16.28
C LYS A 55 11.10 -1.12 17.15
N THR A 56 11.73 -2.14 16.59
CA THR A 56 12.12 -3.38 17.25
C THR A 56 13.62 -3.60 17.09
N PRO A 57 14.28 -4.35 18.00
CA PRO A 57 15.68 -4.73 17.84
C PRO A 57 15.88 -5.61 16.60
N PRO A 58 17.10 -5.64 16.00
CA PRO A 58 17.41 -6.41 14.80
C PRO A 58 17.09 -7.90 14.93
N CYS A 59 16.56 -8.50 13.88
CA CYS A 59 16.30 -9.94 13.84
C CYS A 59 17.58 -10.76 13.73
N THR A 60 18.61 -10.22 13.05
CA THR A 60 19.94 -10.86 12.97
C THR A 60 20.55 -11.11 14.35
N GLU A 61 20.47 -10.15 15.26
CA GLU A 61 20.95 -10.30 16.65
C GLU A 61 20.22 -11.46 17.36
N ALA A 62 18.88 -11.51 17.28
CA ALA A 62 18.12 -12.57 17.90
C ALA A 62 18.46 -13.97 17.34
N ILE A 63 18.71 -14.08 16.04
CA ILE A 63 19.13 -15.32 15.38
C ILE A 63 20.50 -15.78 15.92
N ILE A 64 21.46 -14.86 16.07
CA ILE A 64 22.80 -15.13 16.60
C ILE A 64 22.74 -15.52 18.08
N GLU A 65 21.99 -14.77 18.90
CA GLU A 65 21.81 -15.05 20.34
C GLU A 65 21.21 -16.45 20.59
N GLN A 66 20.29 -16.90 19.73
CA GLN A 66 19.69 -18.22 19.79
C GLN A 66 20.61 -19.33 19.24
N LYS A 67 21.82 -19.00 18.79
CA LYS A 67 22.80 -19.93 18.22
C LYS A 67 22.22 -20.78 17.06
N ILE A 68 21.36 -20.19 16.27
CA ILE A 68 20.81 -20.82 15.08
C ILE A 68 21.95 -21.01 14.07
N ARG A 69 22.17 -22.23 13.60
CA ARG A 69 23.34 -22.55 12.75
C ARG A 69 23.16 -22.15 11.28
N LYS A 70 21.91 -22.06 10.80
CA LYS A 70 21.62 -21.83 9.39
C LYS A 70 20.36 -20.98 9.22
N VAL A 71 20.43 -20.02 8.30
CA VAL A 71 19.29 -19.20 7.85
C VAL A 71 19.04 -19.46 6.36
N VAL A 72 17.80 -19.75 6.01
CA VAL A 72 17.35 -19.91 4.62
C VAL A 72 16.40 -18.76 4.32
N ILE A 73 16.79 -17.90 3.38
CA ILE A 73 16.11 -16.65 3.03
C ILE A 73 15.39 -16.83 1.68
N GLY A 74 14.11 -16.47 1.64
CA GLY A 74 13.33 -16.42 0.40
C GLY A 74 13.70 -15.18 -0.42
N SER A 75 13.10 -14.06 -0.14
CA SER A 75 13.36 -12.79 -0.84
C SER A 75 14.49 -12.00 -0.18
N ARG A 76 15.30 -11.33 -0.99
CA ARG A 76 16.21 -10.28 -0.52
C ARG A 76 15.42 -9.01 -0.21
N ASP A 77 15.81 -8.27 0.82
CA ASP A 77 15.19 -6.97 1.10
C ASP A 77 15.80 -5.90 0.17
N PRO A 78 15.01 -5.26 -0.71
CA PRO A 78 15.52 -4.20 -1.58
C PRO A 78 15.76 -2.88 -0.86
N ASN A 79 15.42 -2.77 0.43
CA ASN A 79 15.63 -1.57 1.22
C ASN A 79 17.14 -1.31 1.40
N PRO A 80 17.71 -0.16 0.97
CA PRO A 80 19.13 0.13 1.11
C PRO A 80 19.67 0.09 2.55
N LYS A 81 18.79 0.16 3.54
CA LYS A 81 19.16 0.01 4.96
C LYS A 81 19.44 -1.43 5.35
N VAL A 82 18.88 -2.39 4.65
CA VAL A 82 19.01 -3.84 4.88
C VAL A 82 19.87 -4.49 3.80
N ALA A 83 19.43 -4.50 2.59
CA ALA A 83 20.04 -4.95 1.32
C ALA A 83 21.40 -5.69 1.46
N GLY A 84 21.39 -6.96 1.85
CA GLY A 84 22.58 -7.81 2.02
C GLY A 84 23.38 -7.60 3.33
N LYS A 85 23.08 -6.55 4.10
CA LYS A 85 23.81 -6.29 5.36
C LYS A 85 23.44 -7.30 6.44
N GLY A 86 22.17 -7.73 6.48
CA GLY A 86 21.71 -8.77 7.39
C GLY A 86 22.40 -10.10 7.10
N VAL A 87 22.52 -10.45 5.82
CA VAL A 87 23.25 -11.64 5.36
C VAL A 87 24.72 -11.58 5.74
N GLN A 88 25.38 -10.44 5.51
CA GLN A 88 26.77 -10.25 5.87
C GLN A 88 26.98 -10.42 7.37
N MET A 89 26.18 -9.77 8.22
CA MET A 89 26.26 -9.86 9.68
C MET A 89 26.11 -11.31 10.17
N LEU A 90 25.16 -12.06 9.62
CA LEU A 90 24.95 -13.47 9.95
C LEU A 90 26.17 -14.32 9.57
N ARG A 91 26.74 -14.14 8.38
CA ARG A 91 27.93 -14.86 7.93
C ARG A 91 29.16 -14.55 8.77
N GLU A 92 29.38 -13.29 9.13
CA GLU A 92 30.47 -12.86 10.03
C GLU A 92 30.36 -13.47 11.43
N ALA A 93 29.12 -13.73 11.90
CA ALA A 93 28.86 -14.44 13.14
C ALA A 93 28.95 -15.98 13.03
N GLY A 94 29.37 -16.51 11.88
CA GLY A 94 29.50 -17.96 11.65
C GLY A 94 28.22 -18.69 11.29
N VAL A 95 27.11 -17.98 11.02
CA VAL A 95 25.85 -18.57 10.61
C VAL A 95 25.89 -18.89 9.11
N THR A 96 25.52 -20.12 8.72
CA THR A 96 25.37 -20.49 7.30
C THR A 96 24.16 -19.81 6.71
N VAL A 97 24.29 -19.06 5.60
CA VAL A 97 23.18 -18.39 4.95
C VAL A 97 22.97 -18.91 3.53
N VAL A 98 21.74 -19.34 3.23
CA VAL A 98 21.24 -19.68 1.89
C VAL A 98 20.28 -18.59 1.48
N GLU A 99 20.50 -17.98 0.31
CA GLU A 99 19.68 -16.92 -0.24
C GLU A 99 18.87 -17.40 -1.44
N ASP A 100 17.84 -16.63 -1.80
CA ASP A 100 17.01 -16.83 -2.99
C ASP A 100 16.26 -18.19 -3.02
N PHE A 101 15.99 -18.78 -1.86
CA PHE A 101 15.23 -20.02 -1.76
C PHE A 101 13.73 -19.78 -2.00
N MET A 102 13.17 -20.32 -3.06
CA MET A 102 11.78 -20.05 -3.49
C MET A 102 11.53 -18.53 -3.62
N ARG A 103 12.47 -17.83 -4.25
CA ARG A 103 12.44 -16.36 -4.31
C ARG A 103 11.21 -15.82 -5.00
N GLU A 104 10.82 -16.38 -6.14
CA GLU A 104 9.66 -15.90 -6.91
C GLU A 104 8.37 -16.00 -6.11
N GLU A 105 8.17 -17.12 -5.40
CA GLU A 105 7.02 -17.33 -4.53
C GLU A 105 7.03 -16.35 -3.34
N CYS A 106 8.20 -16.12 -2.75
CA CYS A 106 8.35 -15.19 -1.64
C CYS A 106 8.15 -13.73 -2.09
N ASP A 107 8.65 -13.33 -3.27
CA ASP A 107 8.43 -12.00 -3.84
C ASP A 107 6.93 -11.74 -4.06
N GLN A 108 6.17 -12.76 -4.51
CA GLN A 108 4.72 -12.66 -4.73
C GLN A 108 3.91 -12.46 -3.43
N LEU A 109 4.47 -12.75 -2.26
CA LEU A 109 3.80 -12.47 -0.98
C LEU A 109 3.71 -10.98 -0.67
N ASN A 110 4.60 -10.14 -1.21
CA ASN A 110 4.75 -8.75 -0.84
C ASN A 110 4.90 -7.78 -2.03
N PRO A 111 4.10 -7.88 -3.11
CA PRO A 111 4.29 -7.05 -4.31
C PRO A 111 4.17 -5.55 -4.01
N VAL A 112 3.28 -5.16 -3.09
CA VAL A 112 3.13 -3.76 -2.66
C VAL A 112 4.40 -3.24 -2.00
N PHE A 113 4.97 -4.01 -1.05
CA PHE A 113 6.20 -3.64 -0.37
C PHE A 113 7.36 -3.49 -1.35
N PHE A 114 7.58 -4.48 -2.21
CA PHE A 114 8.67 -4.44 -3.20
C PHE A 114 8.53 -3.27 -4.16
N HIS A 115 7.32 -3.02 -4.66
CA HIS A 115 7.07 -1.87 -5.51
C HIS A 115 7.35 -0.55 -4.80
N TYR A 116 6.74 -0.34 -3.63
CA TYR A 116 6.85 0.93 -2.92
C TYR A 116 8.27 1.23 -2.43
N ILE A 117 8.98 0.21 -1.91
CA ILE A 117 10.34 0.42 -1.39
C ILE A 117 11.34 0.77 -2.50
N THR A 118 11.13 0.27 -3.73
CA THR A 118 12.01 0.51 -4.87
C THR A 118 11.65 1.78 -5.65
N THR A 119 10.36 2.04 -5.86
CA THR A 119 9.89 3.14 -6.71
C THR A 119 9.50 4.40 -5.95
N LYS A 120 9.16 4.26 -4.66
CA LYS A 120 8.56 5.31 -3.81
C LYS A 120 7.22 5.83 -4.37
N THR A 121 6.53 5.01 -5.15
CA THR A 121 5.18 5.30 -5.66
C THR A 121 4.20 4.22 -5.18
N PRO A 122 2.89 4.50 -5.10
CA PRO A 122 1.91 3.49 -4.76
C PRO A 122 1.90 2.33 -5.75
N TYR A 123 1.70 1.11 -5.25
CA TYR A 123 1.26 -0.01 -6.08
C TYR A 123 -0.20 0.23 -6.47
N VAL A 124 -0.48 0.31 -7.77
CA VAL A 124 -1.80 0.69 -8.27
C VAL A 124 -2.56 -0.54 -8.74
N VAL A 125 -3.76 -0.72 -8.21
CA VAL A 125 -4.70 -1.76 -8.66
C VAL A 125 -5.88 -1.09 -9.34
N MET A 126 -6.14 -1.43 -10.59
CA MET A 126 -7.28 -0.93 -11.34
C MET A 126 -8.48 -1.87 -11.12
N LYS A 127 -9.58 -1.32 -10.60
CA LYS A 127 -10.86 -2.02 -10.40
C LYS A 127 -11.94 -1.39 -11.26
N TYR A 128 -12.57 -2.17 -12.07
CA TYR A 128 -13.75 -1.76 -12.87
C TYR A 128 -14.85 -2.80 -12.75
N ALA A 129 -16.11 -2.35 -12.90
CA ALA A 129 -17.27 -3.21 -13.05
C ALA A 129 -17.71 -3.13 -14.50
N MET A 130 -17.76 -4.26 -15.20
CA MET A 130 -18.15 -4.30 -16.61
C MET A 130 -19.03 -5.53 -16.88
N THR A 131 -19.83 -5.44 -17.93
CA THR A 131 -20.53 -6.57 -18.51
C THR A 131 -19.55 -7.53 -19.20
N LEU A 132 -20.03 -8.73 -19.58
CA LEU A 132 -19.19 -9.73 -20.24
C LEU A 132 -18.59 -9.23 -21.57
N ASP A 133 -19.28 -8.31 -22.26
CA ASP A 133 -18.83 -7.64 -23.48
C ASP A 133 -18.04 -6.33 -23.20
N GLY A 134 -17.59 -6.12 -21.95
CA GLY A 134 -16.69 -5.03 -21.59
C GLY A 134 -17.35 -3.65 -21.46
N LYS A 135 -18.67 -3.56 -21.27
CA LYS A 135 -19.35 -2.27 -21.09
C LYS A 135 -19.47 -1.90 -19.63
N ILE A 136 -19.17 -0.65 -19.28
CA ILE A 136 -19.26 -0.09 -17.93
C ILE A 136 -20.60 0.63 -17.68
N ALA A 137 -21.35 0.92 -18.72
CA ALA A 137 -22.69 1.52 -18.68
C ALA A 137 -23.46 1.22 -19.95
N THR A 138 -24.78 1.42 -19.93
CA THR A 138 -25.64 1.43 -21.14
C THR A 138 -25.39 2.69 -21.98
N LYS A 139 -25.94 2.75 -23.19
CA LYS A 139 -25.92 3.96 -24.05
C LYS A 139 -26.57 5.18 -23.37
N THR A 140 -27.48 4.96 -22.42
CA THR A 140 -28.17 6.01 -21.65
C THR A 140 -27.42 6.38 -20.36
N GLY A 141 -26.24 5.80 -20.09
CA GLY A 141 -25.45 6.05 -18.89
C GLY A 141 -25.86 5.22 -17.66
N ALA A 142 -26.86 4.35 -17.77
CA ALA A 142 -27.25 3.50 -16.63
C ALA A 142 -26.18 2.42 -16.36
N SER A 143 -25.68 2.35 -15.11
CA SER A 143 -24.62 1.43 -14.67
C SER A 143 -25.00 0.58 -13.44
N LYS A 144 -26.19 0.77 -12.88
CA LYS A 144 -26.63 0.11 -11.63
C LYS A 144 -27.69 -0.97 -11.97
N TRP A 145 -27.43 -2.27 -11.67
CA TRP A 145 -26.18 -2.82 -11.12
C TRP A 145 -25.59 -3.81 -12.11
N ILE A 146 -24.32 -3.68 -12.46
CA ILE A 146 -23.62 -4.59 -13.37
C ILE A 146 -23.16 -5.84 -12.60
N THR A 147 -22.72 -5.66 -11.35
CA THR A 147 -22.20 -6.74 -10.50
C THR A 147 -23.16 -7.06 -9.36
N GLY A 148 -23.16 -8.32 -8.93
CA GLY A 148 -23.99 -8.81 -7.83
C GLY A 148 -23.63 -8.23 -6.46
N GLU A 149 -24.43 -8.50 -5.45
CA GLU A 149 -24.27 -7.97 -4.09
C GLU A 149 -23.00 -8.46 -3.43
N SER A 150 -22.63 -9.73 -3.59
CA SER A 150 -21.40 -10.32 -3.06
C SER A 150 -20.16 -9.61 -3.58
N ALA A 151 -20.08 -9.34 -4.89
CA ALA A 151 -18.98 -8.59 -5.48
C ALA A 151 -18.91 -7.14 -4.95
N ARG A 152 -20.06 -6.48 -4.77
CA ARG A 152 -20.10 -5.14 -4.17
C ARG A 152 -19.68 -5.13 -2.70
N LYS A 153 -19.96 -6.19 -1.94
CA LYS A 153 -19.47 -6.37 -0.57
C LYS A 153 -17.95 -6.52 -0.54
N GLU A 154 -17.40 -7.33 -1.46
CA GLU A 154 -15.95 -7.48 -1.60
C GLU A 154 -15.26 -6.14 -1.89
N VAL A 155 -15.83 -5.28 -2.73
CA VAL A 155 -15.31 -3.93 -2.98
C VAL A 155 -15.21 -3.10 -1.69
N GLN A 156 -16.07 -3.30 -0.68
CA GLN A 156 -15.95 -2.60 0.60
C GLN A 156 -14.73 -3.10 1.39
N HIS A 157 -14.43 -4.40 1.36
CA HIS A 157 -13.22 -4.96 1.97
C HIS A 157 -11.97 -4.49 1.23
N MET A 158 -11.97 -4.47 -0.10
CA MET A 158 -10.88 -3.88 -0.88
C MET A 158 -10.63 -2.42 -0.48
N ARG A 159 -11.66 -1.58 -0.39
CA ARG A 159 -11.52 -0.18 0.04
C ARG A 159 -10.90 -0.06 1.43
N HIS A 160 -11.17 -0.99 2.33
CA HIS A 160 -10.57 -1.02 3.66
C HIS A 160 -9.08 -1.39 3.63
N GLN A 161 -8.70 -2.31 2.75
CA GLN A 161 -7.33 -2.80 2.61
C GLN A 161 -6.40 -1.78 1.92
N TYR A 162 -6.96 -0.93 1.05
CA TYR A 162 -6.21 0.03 0.27
C TYR A 162 -6.08 1.36 1.01
N MET A 163 -4.90 1.98 0.95
CA MET A 163 -4.64 3.28 1.58
C MET A 163 -5.27 4.43 0.81
N GLY A 164 -5.36 4.33 -0.52
CA GLY A 164 -5.97 5.33 -1.39
C GLY A 164 -7.04 4.74 -2.31
N ILE A 165 -8.06 5.53 -2.63
CA ILE A 165 -9.01 5.25 -3.71
C ILE A 165 -9.03 6.43 -4.67
N MET A 166 -8.78 6.17 -5.95
CA MET A 166 -8.71 7.19 -7.00
C MET A 166 -9.89 7.08 -7.95
N ALA A 167 -10.45 8.22 -8.33
CA ALA A 167 -11.47 8.31 -9.38
C ALA A 167 -11.27 9.57 -10.23
N GLY A 168 -11.72 9.54 -11.47
CA GLY A 168 -11.81 10.74 -12.30
C GLY A 168 -12.99 11.62 -11.92
N ILE A 169 -12.91 12.91 -12.24
CA ILE A 169 -14.00 13.86 -12.00
C ILE A 169 -15.30 13.45 -12.69
N GLY A 170 -15.24 12.77 -13.83
CA GLY A 170 -16.40 12.26 -14.53
C GLY A 170 -17.28 11.36 -13.63
N THR A 171 -16.65 10.50 -12.84
CA THR A 171 -17.35 9.63 -11.87
C THR A 171 -18.05 10.45 -10.78
N VAL A 172 -17.43 11.52 -10.30
CA VAL A 172 -18.04 12.40 -9.28
C VAL A 172 -19.23 13.14 -9.85
N LEU A 173 -19.11 13.66 -11.07
CA LEU A 173 -20.20 14.39 -11.75
C LEU A 173 -21.39 13.50 -12.12
N ALA A 174 -21.12 12.21 -12.45
CA ALA A 174 -22.17 11.28 -12.86
C ALA A 174 -22.91 10.62 -11.68
N ASP A 175 -22.15 10.23 -10.64
CA ASP A 175 -22.66 9.34 -9.58
C ASP A 175 -22.72 9.98 -8.19
N ASP A 176 -22.11 11.14 -7.98
CA ASP A 176 -21.90 11.79 -6.67
C ASP A 176 -21.52 10.79 -5.56
N PRO A 177 -20.45 10.00 -5.73
CA PRO A 177 -20.13 8.90 -4.85
C PRO A 177 -19.46 9.36 -3.57
N MET A 178 -19.64 8.62 -2.47
CA MET A 178 -18.90 8.83 -1.22
C MET A 178 -17.47 8.31 -1.26
N LEU A 179 -17.17 7.28 -2.04
CA LEU A 179 -15.90 6.55 -2.11
C LEU A 179 -15.33 6.09 -0.75
N ASN A 180 -16.18 5.91 0.24
CA ASN A 180 -15.83 5.45 1.58
C ASN A 180 -16.13 3.96 1.78
N VAL A 181 -15.69 3.42 2.91
CA VAL A 181 -16.11 2.09 3.41
C VAL A 181 -17.40 2.26 4.18
N ARG A 182 -18.39 1.38 3.89
CA ARG A 182 -19.72 1.39 4.52
C ARG A 182 -19.91 0.25 5.53
N ILE A 183 -18.86 -0.49 5.83
CA ILE A 183 -18.87 -1.53 6.87
C ILE A 183 -18.44 -0.88 8.19
N PRO A 184 -19.26 -0.96 9.25
CA PRO A 184 -18.93 -0.38 10.54
C PRO A 184 -17.59 -0.89 11.10
N GLY A 185 -16.82 0.00 11.71
CA GLY A 185 -15.53 -0.34 12.34
C GLY A 185 -14.34 -0.44 11.38
N LEU A 186 -14.56 -0.41 10.05
CA LEU A 186 -13.49 -0.45 9.08
C LEU A 186 -13.05 0.96 8.64
N LYS A 187 -11.75 1.12 8.36
CA LYS A 187 -11.17 2.40 7.92
C LYS A 187 -11.48 2.65 6.44
N SER A 188 -11.80 3.90 6.13
CA SER A 188 -11.89 4.37 4.75
C SER A 188 -10.54 4.79 4.20
N PRO A 189 -10.28 4.59 2.89
CA PRO A 189 -9.08 5.07 2.21
C PRO A 189 -9.07 6.59 2.05
N VAL A 190 -7.90 7.16 1.76
CA VAL A 190 -7.76 8.53 1.26
C VAL A 190 -8.43 8.60 -0.12
N ARG A 191 -9.33 9.55 -0.31
CA ARG A 191 -10.01 9.77 -1.60
C ARG A 191 -9.19 10.67 -2.48
N ILE A 192 -8.92 10.25 -3.71
CA ILE A 192 -8.09 10.99 -4.67
C ILE A 192 -8.94 11.23 -5.91
N ILE A 193 -9.19 12.49 -6.25
CA ILE A 193 -9.98 12.86 -7.44
C ILE A 193 -9.08 13.52 -8.45
N CYS A 194 -8.99 12.93 -9.66
CA CYS A 194 -8.30 13.53 -10.80
C CYS A 194 -9.26 14.47 -11.51
N ASP A 195 -9.04 15.79 -11.37
CA ASP A 195 -9.92 16.85 -11.89
C ASP A 195 -9.10 17.99 -12.51
N SER A 196 -8.65 17.82 -13.74
CA SER A 196 -7.72 18.73 -14.39
C SER A 196 -8.17 20.21 -14.32
N GLY A 197 -9.47 20.48 -14.34
CA GLY A 197 -10.02 21.84 -14.37
C GLY A 197 -10.73 22.28 -13.08
N LEU A 198 -10.53 21.59 -11.93
CA LEU A 198 -11.21 21.87 -10.66
C LEU A 198 -12.74 22.01 -10.78
N ARG A 199 -13.36 21.15 -11.60
CA ARG A 199 -14.81 21.17 -11.87
C ARG A 199 -15.65 20.53 -10.76
N ILE A 200 -15.01 19.96 -9.73
CA ILE A 200 -15.70 19.29 -8.61
C ILE A 200 -16.73 20.23 -7.98
N PRO A 201 -18.03 19.82 -7.88
CA PRO A 201 -19.05 20.64 -7.26
C PRO A 201 -18.80 20.77 -5.74
N MET A 202 -18.98 21.99 -5.21
CA MET A 202 -18.83 22.24 -3.76
C MET A 202 -19.90 21.51 -2.93
N ASP A 203 -21.03 21.20 -3.54
CA ASP A 203 -22.13 20.47 -2.91
C ASP A 203 -22.06 18.95 -3.09
N SER A 204 -21.00 18.43 -3.75
CA SER A 204 -20.79 16.97 -3.90
C SER A 204 -20.57 16.28 -2.55
N GLN A 205 -20.94 14.99 -2.45
CA GLN A 205 -20.72 14.19 -1.25
C GLN A 205 -19.24 14.10 -0.87
N ILE A 206 -18.36 14.08 -1.86
CA ILE A 206 -16.90 14.08 -1.66
C ILE A 206 -16.47 15.32 -0.86
N VAL A 207 -16.90 16.51 -1.28
CA VAL A 207 -16.53 17.78 -0.64
C VAL A 207 -17.21 17.93 0.72
N LYS A 208 -18.53 17.70 0.81
CA LYS A 208 -19.31 17.80 2.06
C LYS A 208 -18.76 16.95 3.20
N THR A 209 -18.13 15.83 2.85
CA THR A 209 -17.61 14.86 3.84
C THR A 209 -16.08 14.89 3.97
N ALA A 210 -15.40 15.90 3.40
CA ALA A 210 -13.94 15.95 3.38
C ALA A 210 -13.31 16.06 4.78
N LYS A 211 -13.98 16.72 5.71
CA LYS A 211 -13.54 16.81 7.13
C LYS A 211 -13.57 15.45 7.85
N ALA A 212 -14.43 14.52 7.42
CA ALA A 212 -14.51 13.17 8.00
C ALA A 212 -13.64 12.16 7.26
N TYR A 213 -13.39 12.37 5.98
CA TYR A 213 -12.62 11.47 5.12
C TYR A 213 -11.58 12.27 4.34
N ARG A 214 -10.30 12.04 4.62
CA ARG A 214 -9.20 12.71 3.92
C ARG A 214 -9.41 12.65 2.41
N THR A 215 -9.35 13.80 1.75
CA THR A 215 -9.66 13.96 0.33
C THR A 215 -8.61 14.84 -0.33
N ILE A 216 -8.05 14.35 -1.43
CA ILE A 216 -7.09 15.05 -2.28
C ILE A 216 -7.71 15.24 -3.65
N VAL A 217 -7.73 16.47 -4.16
CA VAL A 217 -8.10 16.79 -5.54
C VAL A 217 -6.83 17.16 -6.30
N ALA A 218 -6.46 16.33 -7.29
CA ALA A 218 -5.35 16.60 -8.18
C ALA A 218 -5.86 17.35 -9.41
N TYR A 219 -5.21 18.46 -9.75
CA TYR A 219 -5.61 19.31 -10.86
C TYR A 219 -4.41 19.76 -11.70
N ALA A 220 -4.67 20.41 -12.85
CA ALA A 220 -3.65 20.78 -13.81
C ALA A 220 -3.49 22.30 -13.97
N GLY A 221 -3.95 23.12 -13.03
CA GLY A 221 -3.82 24.56 -13.07
C GLY A 221 -2.41 25.05 -12.76
N GLU A 222 -1.94 26.04 -13.53
CA GLU A 222 -0.77 26.82 -13.18
C GLU A 222 -1.18 28.02 -12.33
N HIS A 223 -0.34 28.41 -11.35
CA HIS A 223 -0.58 29.57 -10.49
C HIS A 223 -0.17 30.90 -11.16
N SER A 224 -0.09 30.95 -12.50
CA SER A 224 0.29 32.13 -13.25
C SER A 224 -0.61 32.31 -14.48
N GLY A 225 -1.21 33.50 -14.64
CA GLY A 225 -2.05 33.86 -15.78
C GLY A 225 -3.44 34.42 -15.40
N GLU A 226 -4.23 34.82 -16.39
CA GLU A 226 -5.55 35.44 -16.19
C GLU A 226 -6.60 34.51 -15.53
N GLY A 227 -6.46 33.18 -15.69
CA GLY A 227 -7.32 32.15 -15.04
C GLY A 227 -6.98 31.85 -13.57
N CYS A 228 -5.88 32.41 -13.05
CA CYS A 228 -5.34 32.11 -11.72
C CYS A 228 -6.35 32.46 -10.59
N LYS A 229 -7.03 33.61 -10.68
CA LYS A 229 -7.95 34.08 -9.61
C LYS A 229 -9.15 33.17 -9.38
N GLU A 230 -9.72 32.58 -10.43
CA GLU A 230 -10.86 31.66 -10.28
C GLU A 230 -10.40 30.33 -9.68
N THR A 231 -9.24 29.84 -10.12
CA THR A 231 -8.61 28.63 -9.58
C THR A 231 -8.27 28.81 -8.10
N GLU A 232 -7.59 29.90 -7.74
CA GLU A 232 -7.23 30.24 -6.37
C GLU A 232 -8.48 30.34 -5.45
N LYS A 233 -9.51 31.02 -5.90
CA LYS A 233 -10.78 31.12 -5.16
C LYS A 233 -11.43 29.76 -4.96
N LYS A 234 -11.38 28.90 -5.97
CA LYS A 234 -11.91 27.53 -5.89
C LYS A 234 -11.10 26.69 -4.91
N GLU A 235 -9.77 26.79 -4.94
CA GLU A 235 -8.88 26.13 -3.98
C GLU A 235 -9.18 26.58 -2.55
N GLU A 236 -9.29 27.88 -2.30
CA GLU A 236 -9.64 28.40 -0.97
C GLU A 236 -10.95 27.81 -0.45
N GLN A 237 -11.98 27.72 -1.31
CA GLN A 237 -13.25 27.10 -0.96
C GLN A 237 -13.10 25.62 -0.63
N LEU A 238 -12.32 24.87 -1.42
CA LEU A 238 -12.03 23.45 -1.19
C LEU A 238 -11.26 23.23 0.11
N HIS A 239 -10.24 24.06 0.39
CA HIS A 239 -9.47 24.01 1.63
C HIS A 239 -10.36 24.31 2.85
N ALA A 240 -11.23 25.31 2.76
CA ALA A 240 -12.20 25.61 3.83
C ALA A 240 -13.17 24.45 4.11
N ALA A 241 -13.49 23.66 3.07
CA ALA A 241 -14.28 22.44 3.20
C ALA A 241 -13.49 21.23 3.74
N GLY A 242 -12.14 21.33 3.85
CA GLY A 242 -11.27 20.27 4.33
C GLY A 242 -10.71 19.35 3.21
N VAL A 243 -10.76 19.81 1.96
CA VAL A 243 -10.16 19.14 0.81
C VAL A 243 -8.73 19.63 0.63
N GLU A 244 -7.78 18.71 0.47
CA GLU A 244 -6.42 19.03 0.03
C GLU A 244 -6.38 19.14 -1.49
N THR A 245 -5.67 20.11 -2.04
CA THR A 245 -5.45 20.25 -3.49
C THR A 245 -3.98 20.03 -3.83
N VAL A 246 -3.70 19.51 -5.02
CA VAL A 246 -2.35 19.38 -5.56
C VAL A 246 -2.34 19.69 -7.05
N SER A 247 -1.53 20.67 -7.47
CA SER A 247 -1.31 20.96 -8.88
C SER A 247 -0.19 20.07 -9.44
N VAL A 248 -0.54 19.25 -10.43
CA VAL A 248 0.37 18.34 -11.13
C VAL A 248 0.05 18.32 -12.62
N PRO A 249 0.29 19.43 -13.36
CA PRO A 249 -0.01 19.50 -14.79
C PRO A 249 0.97 18.66 -15.62
N ASP A 250 0.45 18.06 -16.69
CA ASP A 250 1.23 17.60 -17.84
C ASP A 250 1.33 18.69 -18.93
N ALA A 251 1.95 18.36 -20.05
CA ALA A 251 2.13 19.30 -21.17
C ALA A 251 0.80 19.66 -21.89
N ASP A 252 -0.23 18.84 -21.73
CA ASP A 252 -1.54 19.02 -22.38
C ASP A 252 -2.57 19.67 -21.44
N GLY A 253 -2.16 20.16 -20.27
CA GLY A 253 -3.05 20.75 -19.26
C GLY A 253 -3.96 19.72 -18.59
N ARG A 254 -3.50 18.47 -18.47
CA ARG A 254 -4.17 17.40 -17.73
C ARG A 254 -3.40 17.05 -16.47
N VAL A 255 -4.03 16.32 -15.56
CA VAL A 255 -3.34 15.74 -14.40
C VAL A 255 -2.27 14.76 -14.88
N ASP A 256 -1.00 15.04 -14.58
CA ASP A 256 0.12 14.11 -14.76
C ASP A 256 0.04 13.00 -13.71
N LEU A 257 -0.40 11.82 -14.13
CA LEU A 257 -0.57 10.68 -13.21
C LEU A 257 0.77 10.21 -12.62
N ARG A 258 1.91 10.39 -13.31
CA ARG A 258 3.22 10.02 -12.78
C ARG A 258 3.61 10.93 -11.62
N LYS A 259 3.52 12.25 -11.81
CA LYS A 259 3.76 13.22 -10.74
C LYS A 259 2.80 13.02 -9.56
N LEU A 260 1.54 12.67 -9.86
CA LEU A 260 0.57 12.36 -8.81
C LEU A 260 0.99 11.12 -8.00
N MET A 261 1.45 10.04 -8.66
CA MET A 261 1.94 8.84 -7.94
C MET A 261 3.16 9.16 -7.08
N GLU A 262 4.10 9.97 -7.55
CA GLU A 262 5.24 10.44 -6.76
C GLU A 262 4.80 11.26 -5.55
N TYR A 263 3.82 12.15 -5.72
CA TYR A 263 3.24 12.92 -4.63
C TYR A 263 2.58 12.01 -3.58
N LEU A 264 1.74 11.06 -4.02
CA LEU A 264 1.06 10.11 -3.13
C LEU A 264 2.06 9.23 -2.37
N GLY A 265 3.11 8.78 -3.03
CA GLY A 265 4.20 8.03 -2.40
C GLY A 265 4.90 8.84 -1.29
N LYS A 266 5.18 10.13 -1.52
CA LYS A 266 5.73 11.04 -0.49
C LYS A 266 4.77 11.24 0.68
N GLN A 267 3.45 11.10 0.46
CA GLN A 267 2.43 11.10 1.52
C GLN A 267 2.32 9.78 2.28
N GLY A 268 3.15 8.79 1.95
CA GLY A 268 3.17 7.47 2.58
C GLY A 268 2.04 6.54 2.10
N ILE A 269 1.40 6.83 0.98
CA ILE A 269 0.41 5.95 0.36
C ILE A 269 1.16 4.92 -0.48
N ASP A 270 1.15 3.65 -0.08
CA ASP A 270 1.86 2.55 -0.72
C ASP A 270 0.97 1.70 -1.65
N LEU A 271 -0.34 1.72 -1.43
CA LEU A 271 -1.32 0.94 -2.17
C LEU A 271 -2.55 1.78 -2.52
N SER A 272 -2.84 1.93 -3.81
CA SER A 272 -3.96 2.71 -4.31
C SER A 272 -4.88 1.90 -5.22
N LEU A 273 -6.19 2.05 -5.04
CA LEU A 273 -7.24 1.46 -5.87
C LEU A 273 -7.76 2.51 -6.85
N ILE A 274 -7.63 2.28 -8.15
CA ILE A 274 -8.32 3.09 -9.16
C ILE A 274 -9.70 2.49 -9.38
N HIS A 275 -10.73 3.30 -9.17
CA HIS A 275 -12.13 2.93 -9.32
C HIS A 275 -12.70 3.54 -10.61
N ILE A 276 -13.10 2.72 -11.56
CA ILE A 276 -13.74 3.08 -12.81
C ILE A 276 -15.15 2.50 -12.84
#